data_1b5dfbad5f8297bcba5b142acab2a40b
#
_entry.id   1b5dfbad5f8297bcba5b142acab2a40b
#
_cell.length_a   1.000
_cell.length_b   1.000
_cell.length_c   1.000
_cell.angle_alpha   90.00
_cell.angle_beta   90.00
_cell.angle_gamma   90.00
#
_symmetry.space_group_name_H-M   'P 1'
#
loop_
_entity.id
_entity.type
_entity.pdbx_description
1 polymer ?
#
loop_
_entity_poly.entity_id
_entity_poly.type
_entity_poly.pdbx_seq_one_letter_code
_entity_poly.pdbx_strand_id
1 'polypeptide(L)'
;PTLTRREALAGAGVVAAAGAVGVTLLADPAPVWATPTRPVADDLDVYVLVTDGMRPDELNPVQAPTLHRWASEGTRFTDASSVMIAETLPNHAAMVTGVLPERNGVPANSIWDHGAGTDRTLDRPDDLRAPTVLDRIRTEAGLTTASVLSKDYLHGLFGGRASVQWAPFPLVPITDHSLDWFTIEALKQTITDHAPRMTFVNLGDMDRFGHMDLSGTSLRLARNQAVANSDHKLWDLEQFLRSTGRWERSVVIVLADHGMDWSEPLRLISAAGAIEADAAIRGRFGIAQNGGADTFAYLGPAHERDASLRRLREVVGALPGVNRLYDPAELSLGRLGGDLVATCHPGWRFSDPTPFSNPIPGNHGHEVTLGIPFFVGGGHRIVRRGGTVDRPVRTLDVAPTVARLFGLDHAGMDGRPALEAFHL
;
A
#
# COMPACT_ATOMS: atom_id res chain seq x y z
N PRO A 1 27.88 22.61 -33.51
CA PRO A 1 27.24 22.73 -34.80
C PRO A 1 26.00 21.84 -34.79
N THR A 2 24.89 22.48 -34.83
CA THR A 2 23.53 21.92 -34.83
C THR A 2 23.22 21.40 -36.23
N LEU A 3 22.91 20.11 -36.35
CA LEU A 3 22.40 19.49 -37.57
C LEU A 3 20.90 19.79 -37.70
N THR A 4 20.51 20.29 -38.83
CA THR A 4 19.14 20.70 -39.14
C THR A 4 18.29 19.52 -39.68
N ARG A 5 16.99 19.63 -39.48
CA ARG A 5 15.91 18.67 -39.78
C ARG A 5 15.76 18.22 -41.24
N ARG A 6 16.70 18.60 -42.15
CA ARG A 6 16.62 18.37 -43.62
C ARG A 6 17.53 17.27 -44.17
N GLU A 7 18.40 16.68 -43.33
CA GLU A 7 19.39 15.68 -43.80
C GLU A 7 19.03 14.22 -43.53
N ALA A 8 17.83 13.94 -43.05
CA ALA A 8 17.35 12.60 -42.72
C ALA A 8 16.40 11.95 -43.76
N LEU A 9 16.31 12.50 -44.96
CA LEU A 9 15.43 12.00 -46.04
C LEU A 9 16.15 11.82 -47.38
N ALA A 10 17.26 11.08 -47.41
CA ALA A 10 17.84 10.60 -48.67
C ALA A 10 18.58 9.28 -48.44
N GLY A 11 17.94 8.17 -48.72
CA GLY A 11 18.58 6.85 -48.61
C GLY A 11 17.62 5.68 -48.78
N ALA A 12 16.69 5.77 -49.74
CA ALA A 12 15.92 4.62 -50.17
C ALA A 12 16.37 4.12 -51.54
N GLY A 13 16.70 2.84 -51.62
CA GLY A 13 16.75 2.11 -52.87
C GLY A 13 18.01 1.34 -53.15
N VAL A 14 18.01 0.04 -52.87
CA VAL A 14 18.50 -0.99 -53.80
C VAL A 14 17.76 -2.28 -53.50
N VAL A 15 17.10 -2.79 -54.54
CA VAL A 15 16.47 -4.12 -54.63
C VAL A 15 17.50 -5.18 -54.88
N ALA A 16 17.44 -6.34 -54.21
CA ALA A 16 17.95 -7.59 -54.72
C ALA A 16 17.04 -8.75 -54.23
N ALA A 17 16.47 -9.42 -55.17
CA ALA A 17 15.71 -10.66 -55.01
C ALA A 17 16.64 -11.86 -54.86
N ALA A 18 16.28 -12.83 -54.00
CA ALA A 18 16.27 -14.29 -54.30
C ALA A 18 16.12 -15.10 -53.03
N GLY A 19 15.31 -16.12 -53.04
CA GLY A 19 15.38 -17.28 -52.16
C GLY A 19 14.16 -17.49 -51.25
N ALA A 20 13.12 -18.12 -51.76
CA ALA A 20 12.00 -18.63 -50.99
C ALA A 20 12.47 -19.79 -50.08
N VAL A 21 12.47 -19.59 -48.77
CA VAL A 21 12.32 -20.62 -47.75
C VAL A 21 11.12 -20.18 -46.89
N GLY A 22 10.05 -20.97 -46.97
CA GLY A 22 8.84 -20.69 -46.21
C GLY A 22 9.05 -20.81 -44.74
N VAL A 23 9.24 -19.67 -44.06
CA VAL A 23 9.06 -19.51 -42.63
C VAL A 23 7.66 -18.92 -42.45
N THR A 24 6.71 -19.74 -42.06
CA THR A 24 5.40 -19.26 -41.59
C THR A 24 5.66 -18.49 -40.28
N LEU A 25 5.85 -17.20 -40.39
CA LEU A 25 5.73 -16.31 -39.24
C LEU A 25 4.28 -16.41 -38.79
N LEU A 26 4.06 -17.11 -37.68
CA LEU A 26 2.82 -16.93 -36.93
C LEU A 26 2.80 -15.45 -36.55
N ALA A 27 1.97 -14.68 -37.25
CA ALA A 27 1.68 -13.31 -36.86
C ALA A 27 1.15 -13.37 -35.42
N ASP A 28 1.83 -12.70 -34.50
CA ASP A 28 1.26 -12.43 -33.19
C ASP A 28 -0.16 -11.87 -33.41
N PRO A 29 -1.18 -12.41 -32.71
CA PRO A 29 -2.51 -11.85 -32.84
C PRO A 29 -2.41 -10.36 -32.51
N ALA A 30 -2.83 -9.54 -33.48
CA ALA A 30 -2.94 -8.09 -33.27
C ALA A 30 -3.66 -7.87 -31.94
N PRO A 31 -3.22 -6.93 -31.10
CA PRO A 31 -3.87 -6.68 -29.82
C PRO A 31 -5.35 -6.44 -30.13
N VAL A 32 -6.21 -7.27 -29.56
CA VAL A 32 -7.66 -7.07 -29.62
C VAL A 32 -7.85 -5.72 -28.93
N TRP A 33 -8.14 -4.67 -29.71
CA TRP A 33 -8.48 -3.36 -29.20
C TRP A 33 -9.67 -3.56 -28.29
N ALA A 34 -9.42 -3.49 -26.97
CA ALA A 34 -10.49 -3.56 -26.00
C ALA A 34 -11.52 -2.49 -26.36
N THR A 35 -12.78 -2.88 -26.38
CA THR A 35 -13.90 -1.93 -26.55
C THR A 35 -13.66 -0.76 -25.60
N PRO A 36 -13.77 0.50 -26.05
CA PRO A 36 -13.53 1.64 -25.18
C PRO A 36 -14.31 1.48 -23.89
N THR A 37 -13.62 1.34 -22.78
CA THR A 37 -14.24 1.12 -21.48
C THR A 37 -14.86 2.44 -21.04
N ARG A 38 -16.14 2.40 -20.66
CA ARG A 38 -16.85 3.59 -20.22
C ARG A 38 -17.08 3.50 -18.71
N PRO A 39 -16.83 4.60 -17.96
CA PRO A 39 -17.21 4.67 -16.55
C PRO A 39 -18.69 4.34 -16.34
N VAL A 40 -19.04 3.78 -15.20
CA VAL A 40 -20.44 3.45 -14.84
C VAL A 40 -21.32 4.71 -14.76
N ALA A 41 -20.73 5.89 -14.64
CA ALA A 41 -21.37 7.19 -14.75
C ALA A 41 -20.37 8.24 -15.26
N ASP A 42 -20.82 9.13 -16.15
CA ASP A 42 -19.97 10.15 -16.76
C ASP A 42 -19.58 11.27 -15.77
N ASP A 43 -20.36 11.44 -14.72
CA ASP A 43 -20.19 12.46 -13.67
C ASP A 43 -19.46 11.94 -12.42
N LEU A 44 -18.84 10.77 -12.48
CA LEU A 44 -18.22 10.09 -11.34
C LEU A 44 -16.82 10.64 -11.04
N ASP A 45 -16.59 11.09 -9.81
CA ASP A 45 -15.28 11.38 -9.23
C ASP A 45 -15.03 10.37 -8.09
N VAL A 46 -13.90 9.63 -8.13
CA VAL A 46 -13.55 8.61 -7.13
C VAL A 46 -12.38 9.07 -6.28
N TYR A 47 -12.56 9.08 -4.97
CA TYR A 47 -11.51 9.36 -3.98
C TYR A 47 -11.24 8.09 -3.17
N VAL A 48 -10.01 7.58 -3.21
CA VAL A 48 -9.54 6.55 -2.28
C VAL A 48 -8.76 7.26 -1.19
N LEU A 49 -9.28 7.26 0.03
CA LEU A 49 -8.69 7.93 1.18
C LEU A 49 -8.17 6.88 2.16
N VAL A 50 -6.86 6.79 2.28
CA VAL A 50 -6.22 5.87 3.21
C VAL A 50 -5.90 6.61 4.51
N THR A 51 -6.56 6.20 5.60
CA THR A 51 -6.29 6.65 6.97
C THR A 51 -5.23 5.72 7.58
N ASP A 52 -3.96 6.01 7.28
CA ASP A 52 -2.81 5.15 7.54
C ASP A 52 -2.72 4.72 9.00
N GLY A 53 -2.68 3.41 9.21
CA GLY A 53 -2.60 2.82 10.54
C GLY A 53 -3.87 2.89 11.38
N MET A 54 -5.03 3.34 10.86
CA MET A 54 -6.27 3.48 11.65
C MET A 54 -6.80 2.10 12.08
N ARG A 55 -7.16 2.00 13.35
CA ARG A 55 -7.75 0.78 13.94
C ARG A 55 -9.27 0.76 13.77
N PRO A 56 -9.88 -0.45 13.67
CA PRO A 56 -11.35 -0.56 13.58
C PRO A 56 -12.11 0.04 14.77
N ASP A 57 -11.53 -0.02 15.99
CA ASP A 57 -12.13 0.53 17.21
C ASP A 57 -12.08 2.06 17.28
N GLU A 58 -11.25 2.71 16.48
CA GLU A 58 -11.15 4.17 16.37
C GLU A 58 -12.23 4.77 15.45
N LEU A 59 -12.86 3.94 14.60
CA LEU A 59 -14.01 4.35 13.77
C LEU A 59 -15.29 4.40 14.63
N ASN A 60 -15.38 5.40 15.51
CA ASN A 60 -16.48 5.59 16.43
C ASN A 60 -16.88 7.07 16.51
N PRO A 61 -18.10 7.41 17.01
CA PRO A 61 -18.62 8.79 17.00
C PRO A 61 -17.89 9.76 17.94
N VAL A 62 -17.03 9.26 18.83
CA VAL A 62 -16.29 10.10 19.79
C VAL A 62 -14.93 10.51 19.22
N GLN A 63 -14.18 9.58 18.64
CA GLN A 63 -12.84 9.82 18.14
C GLN A 63 -12.82 10.30 16.68
N ALA A 64 -13.73 9.78 15.84
CA ALA A 64 -13.77 10.05 14.40
C ALA A 64 -15.23 10.28 13.92
N PRO A 65 -15.91 11.35 14.37
CA PRO A 65 -17.34 11.59 14.10
C PRO A 65 -17.66 11.72 12.62
N THR A 66 -16.80 12.34 11.82
CA THR A 66 -16.99 12.50 10.37
C THR A 66 -16.90 11.17 9.65
N LEU A 67 -15.84 10.41 9.89
CA LEU A 67 -15.61 9.08 9.30
C LEU A 67 -16.72 8.11 9.75
N HIS A 68 -17.11 8.14 11.03
CA HIS A 68 -18.20 7.32 11.55
C HIS A 68 -19.52 7.65 10.86
N ARG A 69 -19.83 8.93 10.66
CA ARG A 69 -21.01 9.37 9.93
C ARG A 69 -20.98 8.90 8.47
N TRP A 70 -19.86 9.09 7.76
CA TRP A 70 -19.72 8.63 6.37
C TRP A 70 -19.91 7.11 6.25
N ALA A 71 -19.34 6.35 7.17
CA ALA A 71 -19.52 4.89 7.22
C ALA A 71 -20.98 4.49 7.49
N SER A 72 -21.68 5.23 8.35
CA SER A 72 -23.09 4.96 8.71
C SER A 72 -24.06 5.36 7.58
N GLU A 73 -23.77 6.45 6.90
CA GLU A 73 -24.56 6.93 5.76
C GLU A 73 -24.30 6.13 4.47
N GLY A 74 -23.12 5.55 4.33
CA GLY A 74 -22.67 4.76 3.19
C GLY A 74 -22.86 3.25 3.36
N THR A 75 -21.89 2.48 2.89
CA THR A 75 -21.82 1.02 3.09
C THR A 75 -20.55 0.66 3.83
N ARG A 76 -20.68 0.06 5.02
CA ARG A 76 -19.58 -0.40 5.87
C ARG A 76 -19.35 -1.90 5.69
N PHE A 77 -18.09 -2.31 5.55
CA PHE A 77 -17.65 -3.71 5.61
C PHE A 77 -17.15 -4.02 7.02
N THR A 78 -17.70 -5.04 7.65
CA THR A 78 -17.42 -5.39 9.06
C THR A 78 -16.26 -6.35 9.22
N ASP A 79 -15.93 -7.11 8.17
CA ASP A 79 -14.80 -8.02 8.09
C ASP A 79 -13.80 -7.49 7.05
N ALA A 80 -12.98 -6.51 7.49
CA ALA A 80 -12.01 -5.87 6.62
C ALA A 80 -10.58 -6.08 7.13
N SER A 81 -9.66 -6.40 6.22
CA SER A 81 -8.26 -6.68 6.57
C SER A 81 -7.27 -6.19 5.54
N SER A 82 -6.06 -5.91 6.01
CA SER A 82 -4.87 -5.76 5.19
C SER A 82 -4.35 -7.11 4.66
N VAL A 83 -3.41 -7.08 3.73
CA VAL A 83 -2.59 -8.26 3.38
C VAL A 83 -1.38 -8.34 4.33
N MET A 84 -0.88 -9.55 4.56
CA MET A 84 0.40 -9.74 5.24
C MET A 84 1.56 -9.42 4.28
N ILE A 85 2.60 -8.76 4.71
CA ILE A 85 2.86 -8.22 6.04
C ILE A 85 2.01 -6.95 6.20
N ALA A 86 1.40 -6.73 7.39
CA ALA A 86 0.48 -5.63 7.66
C ALA A 86 1.23 -4.29 7.81
N GLU A 87 1.79 -3.80 6.71
CA GLU A 87 2.63 -2.59 6.63
C GLU A 87 2.19 -1.67 5.51
N THR A 88 2.71 -0.44 5.53
CA THR A 88 2.32 0.64 4.62
C THR A 88 2.56 0.28 3.15
N LEU A 89 3.82 -0.03 2.76
CA LEU A 89 4.16 -0.22 1.34
C LEU A 89 3.46 -1.42 0.70
N PRO A 90 3.44 -2.64 1.31
CA PRO A 90 2.75 -3.77 0.69
C PRO A 90 1.26 -3.55 0.54
N ASN A 91 0.61 -2.89 1.52
CA ASN A 91 -0.82 -2.66 1.46
C ASN A 91 -1.21 -1.54 0.48
N HIS A 92 -0.43 -0.46 0.39
CA HIS A 92 -0.64 0.54 -0.66
C HIS A 92 -0.38 -0.02 -2.05
N ALA A 93 0.68 -0.83 -2.24
CA ALA A 93 0.92 -1.55 -3.48
C ALA A 93 -0.25 -2.47 -3.86
N ALA A 94 -0.79 -3.21 -2.89
CA ALA A 94 -1.99 -4.04 -3.08
C ALA A 94 -3.22 -3.20 -3.48
N MET A 95 -3.46 -2.06 -2.80
CA MET A 95 -4.57 -1.14 -3.09
C MET A 95 -4.52 -0.58 -4.51
N VAL A 96 -3.35 -0.18 -4.99
CA VAL A 96 -3.23 0.45 -6.31
C VAL A 96 -3.12 -0.54 -7.47
N THR A 97 -2.71 -1.79 -7.22
CA THR A 97 -2.50 -2.81 -8.26
C THR A 97 -3.57 -3.90 -8.28
N GLY A 98 -4.18 -4.21 -7.14
CA GLY A 98 -5.13 -5.30 -6.98
C GLY A 98 -4.51 -6.70 -7.02
N VAL A 99 -3.17 -6.80 -6.91
CA VAL A 99 -2.45 -8.08 -6.93
C VAL A 99 -1.56 -8.27 -5.70
N LEU A 100 -1.35 -9.53 -5.32
CA LEU A 100 -0.57 -9.92 -4.14
C LEU A 100 0.92 -9.54 -4.27
N PRO A 101 1.65 -9.44 -3.15
CA PRO A 101 3.06 -9.05 -3.11
C PRO A 101 3.98 -9.83 -4.05
N GLU A 102 3.78 -11.14 -4.22
CA GLU A 102 4.56 -11.97 -5.15
C GLU A 102 4.48 -11.49 -6.61
N ARG A 103 3.38 -10.81 -6.97
CA ARG A 103 3.14 -10.28 -8.31
C ARG A 103 3.46 -8.79 -8.42
N ASN A 104 3.17 -8.01 -7.39
CA ASN A 104 3.46 -6.57 -7.41
C ASN A 104 4.89 -6.23 -6.99
N GLY A 105 5.63 -7.14 -6.35
CA GLY A 105 7.04 -6.98 -5.98
C GLY A 105 7.28 -6.31 -4.62
N VAL A 106 6.24 -6.00 -3.85
CA VAL A 106 6.35 -5.24 -2.59
C VAL A 106 5.84 -6.09 -1.40
N PRO A 107 6.69 -6.98 -0.83
CA PRO A 107 6.28 -7.89 0.26
C PRO A 107 6.26 -7.25 1.65
N ALA A 108 7.03 -6.19 1.88
CA ALA A 108 7.22 -5.51 3.15
C ALA A 108 7.66 -4.06 2.92
N ASN A 109 7.78 -3.24 3.97
CA ASN A 109 8.35 -1.90 3.85
C ASN A 109 9.84 -1.95 3.47
N SER A 110 10.58 -2.90 4.05
CA SER A 110 12.00 -3.12 3.76
C SER A 110 12.27 -4.60 3.41
N ILE A 111 13.26 -4.81 2.57
CA ILE A 111 13.75 -6.12 2.19
C ILE A 111 15.27 -6.20 2.38
N TRP A 112 15.80 -7.41 2.50
CA TRP A 112 17.24 -7.61 2.37
C TRP A 112 17.66 -7.53 0.90
N ASP A 113 18.52 -6.58 0.58
CA ASP A 113 19.11 -6.43 -0.75
C ASP A 113 20.41 -7.21 -0.83
N HIS A 114 20.39 -8.36 -1.50
CA HIS A 114 21.57 -9.21 -1.69
C HIS A 114 22.71 -8.52 -2.46
N GLY A 115 22.38 -7.55 -3.33
CA GLY A 115 23.38 -6.80 -4.09
C GLY A 115 24.12 -5.78 -3.24
N ALA A 116 23.40 -5.11 -2.34
CA ALA A 116 23.95 -4.13 -1.43
C ALA A 116 24.51 -4.76 -0.13
N GLY A 117 24.05 -5.98 0.24
CA GLY A 117 24.42 -6.64 1.49
C GLY A 117 23.84 -5.98 2.74
N THR A 118 22.74 -5.28 2.59
CA THR A 118 21.98 -4.60 3.68
C THR A 118 20.49 -4.63 3.38
N ASP A 119 19.70 -4.28 4.37
CA ASP A 119 18.28 -3.98 4.15
C ASP A 119 18.10 -2.64 3.43
N ARG A 120 16.99 -2.52 2.72
CA ARG A 120 16.55 -1.27 2.09
C ARG A 120 15.03 -1.15 2.04
N THR A 121 14.53 0.08 2.09
CA THR A 121 13.13 0.41 1.85
C THR A 121 12.78 0.23 0.36
N LEU A 122 11.54 -0.19 0.09
CA LEU A 122 11.00 -0.34 -1.27
C LEU A 122 10.32 0.97 -1.71
N ASP A 123 11.10 1.98 -2.01
CA ASP A 123 10.67 3.36 -2.26
C ASP A 123 10.92 3.85 -3.70
N ARG A 124 11.25 2.93 -4.63
CA ARG A 124 11.59 3.28 -6.01
C ARG A 124 10.48 2.85 -6.98
N PRO A 125 10.27 3.56 -8.08
CA PRO A 125 9.26 3.20 -9.08
C PRO A 125 9.42 1.79 -9.65
N ASP A 126 10.66 1.29 -9.75
CA ASP A 126 10.99 -0.05 -10.27
C ASP A 126 10.72 -1.18 -9.26
N ASP A 127 10.51 -0.86 -7.98
CA ASP A 127 10.12 -1.84 -6.97
C ASP A 127 8.68 -2.32 -7.21
N LEU A 128 7.81 -1.45 -7.76
CA LEU A 128 6.44 -1.80 -8.10
C LEU A 128 6.34 -2.36 -9.53
N ARG A 129 6.19 -3.66 -9.64
CA ARG A 129 6.27 -4.42 -10.91
C ARG A 129 4.95 -4.52 -11.66
N ALA A 130 3.82 -4.28 -10.98
CA ALA A 130 2.50 -4.34 -11.59
C ALA A 130 1.98 -2.95 -12.01
N PRO A 131 1.17 -2.86 -13.07
CA PRO A 131 0.49 -1.62 -13.42
C PRO A 131 -0.49 -1.23 -12.32
N THR A 132 -0.59 0.06 -12.04
CA THR A 132 -1.54 0.59 -11.06
C THR A 132 -2.88 0.93 -11.72
N VAL A 133 -3.94 1.00 -10.94
CA VAL A 133 -5.23 1.51 -11.41
C VAL A 133 -5.14 2.97 -11.86
N LEU A 134 -4.19 3.75 -11.30
CA LEU A 134 -3.89 5.12 -11.73
C LEU A 134 -3.35 5.14 -13.16
N ASP A 135 -2.35 4.28 -13.47
CA ASP A 135 -1.83 4.13 -14.83
C ASP A 135 -2.93 3.74 -15.80
N ARG A 136 -3.73 2.75 -15.42
CA ARG A 136 -4.74 2.14 -16.29
C ARG A 136 -5.88 3.11 -16.60
N ILE A 137 -6.37 3.86 -15.62
CA ILE A 137 -7.39 4.89 -15.85
C ILE A 137 -6.86 5.97 -16.82
N ARG A 138 -5.60 6.37 -16.63
CA ARG A 138 -4.95 7.35 -17.51
C ARG A 138 -4.78 6.84 -18.94
N THR A 139 -4.30 5.61 -19.11
CA THR A 139 -3.92 5.08 -20.43
C THR A 139 -5.07 4.40 -21.16
N GLU A 140 -5.97 3.70 -20.47
CA GLU A 140 -7.07 2.92 -21.09
C GLU A 140 -8.37 3.75 -21.17
N ALA A 141 -8.66 4.60 -20.16
CA ALA A 141 -9.85 5.44 -20.17
C ALA A 141 -9.59 6.90 -20.58
N GLY A 142 -8.33 7.33 -20.71
CA GLY A 142 -7.98 8.70 -21.07
C GLY A 142 -8.36 9.77 -20.05
N LEU A 143 -8.52 9.38 -18.78
CA LEU A 143 -9.00 10.24 -17.69
C LEU A 143 -7.84 10.71 -16.80
N THR A 144 -7.97 11.93 -16.27
CA THR A 144 -7.00 12.49 -15.34
C THR A 144 -7.07 11.77 -14.00
N THR A 145 -5.91 11.33 -13.49
CA THR A 145 -5.74 10.73 -12.19
C THR A 145 -4.80 11.57 -11.32
N ALA A 146 -4.94 11.51 -10.02
CA ALA A 146 -4.05 12.21 -9.10
C ALA A 146 -3.57 11.30 -7.95
N SER A 147 -2.35 11.56 -7.46
CA SER A 147 -1.80 10.99 -6.23
C SER A 147 -1.41 12.12 -5.27
N VAL A 148 -1.96 12.08 -4.05
CA VAL A 148 -1.69 13.06 -2.99
C VAL A 148 -1.28 12.26 -1.75
N LEU A 149 0.02 12.06 -1.59
CA LEU A 149 0.58 11.10 -0.64
C LEU A 149 1.37 11.82 0.44
N SER A 150 1.04 11.59 1.71
CA SER A 150 1.70 12.26 2.83
C SER A 150 3.11 11.73 3.12
N LYS A 151 3.44 10.51 2.66
CA LYS A 151 4.72 9.84 2.94
C LYS A 151 5.60 9.83 1.69
N ASP A 152 6.86 10.25 1.84
CA ASP A 152 7.81 10.40 0.72
C ASP A 152 8.10 9.07 0.01
N TYR A 153 8.27 7.99 0.76
CA TYR A 153 8.51 6.67 0.18
C TYR A 153 7.32 6.11 -0.62
N LEU A 154 6.08 6.47 -0.27
CA LEU A 154 4.91 6.14 -1.09
C LEU A 154 4.92 6.94 -2.40
N HIS A 155 5.29 8.23 -2.31
CA HIS A 155 5.47 9.06 -3.50
C HIS A 155 6.56 8.49 -4.41
N GLY A 156 7.69 8.06 -3.84
CA GLY A 156 8.76 7.38 -4.57
C GLY A 156 8.31 6.10 -5.26
N LEU A 157 7.52 5.26 -4.57
CA LEU A 157 7.07 3.98 -5.11
C LEU A 157 6.09 4.12 -6.28
N PHE A 158 5.02 4.91 -6.13
CA PHE A 158 3.96 4.97 -7.15
C PHE A 158 3.35 6.36 -7.41
N GLY A 159 3.81 7.41 -6.73
CA GLY A 159 3.27 8.77 -6.94
C GLY A 159 3.31 9.20 -8.40
N GLY A 160 4.39 8.90 -9.10
CA GLY A 160 4.56 9.20 -10.52
C GLY A 160 3.68 8.41 -11.50
N ARG A 161 2.87 7.45 -11.01
CA ARG A 161 1.92 6.69 -11.84
C ARG A 161 0.65 7.48 -12.18
N ALA A 162 0.32 8.50 -11.41
CA ALA A 162 -0.81 9.39 -11.68
C ALA A 162 -0.47 10.46 -12.73
N SER A 163 -1.50 11.05 -13.35
CA SER A 163 -1.33 12.20 -14.27
C SER A 163 -0.86 13.45 -13.53
N VAL A 164 -1.37 13.63 -12.31
CA VAL A 164 -1.03 14.74 -11.41
C VAL A 164 -0.52 14.13 -10.12
N GLN A 165 0.58 14.64 -9.61
CA GLN A 165 1.18 14.15 -8.38
C GLN A 165 1.54 15.31 -7.47
N TRP A 166 1.32 15.13 -6.19
CA TRP A 166 1.82 16.01 -5.16
C TRP A 166 2.90 15.30 -4.35
N ALA A 167 4.11 15.85 -4.35
CA ALA A 167 5.20 15.37 -3.54
C ALA A 167 5.07 15.93 -2.13
N PRO A 168 5.13 15.10 -1.07
CA PRO A 168 5.04 15.58 0.29
C PRO A 168 6.22 16.49 0.63
N PHE A 169 5.96 17.49 1.45
CA PHE A 169 7.01 18.31 2.04
C PHE A 169 7.10 17.96 3.53
N PRO A 170 8.05 17.10 3.94
CA PRO A 170 8.17 16.71 5.34
C PRO A 170 8.61 17.91 6.18
N LEU A 171 7.75 18.33 7.12
CA LEU A 171 8.04 19.41 8.05
C LEU A 171 9.14 19.05 9.06
N VAL A 172 9.23 17.77 9.37
CA VAL A 172 10.24 17.20 10.25
C VAL A 172 11.01 16.15 9.44
N PRO A 173 12.30 16.39 9.11
CA PRO A 173 13.08 15.47 8.26
C PRO A 173 13.15 14.02 8.76
N ILE A 174 12.91 13.81 10.07
CA ILE A 174 12.97 12.48 10.72
C ILE A 174 11.68 11.67 10.50
N THR A 175 10.58 12.33 10.12
CA THR A 175 9.27 11.66 10.03
C THR A 175 8.90 11.17 8.62
N ASP A 176 9.60 11.62 7.60
CA ASP A 176 9.38 11.29 6.18
C ASP A 176 7.92 11.47 5.74
N HIS A 177 7.17 12.38 6.39
CA HIS A 177 5.78 12.66 6.05
C HIS A 177 5.39 14.12 6.20
N SER A 178 4.39 14.53 5.42
CA SER A 178 3.68 15.79 5.57
C SER A 178 2.45 15.57 6.43
N LEU A 179 2.14 16.54 7.32
CA LEU A 179 0.94 16.47 8.14
C LEU A 179 -0.33 16.43 7.28
N ASP A 180 -1.36 15.77 7.78
CA ASP A 180 -2.65 15.62 7.10
C ASP A 180 -3.28 16.97 6.72
N TRP A 181 -3.01 18.02 7.51
CA TRP A 181 -3.45 19.36 7.17
C TRP A 181 -2.91 19.84 5.82
N PHE A 182 -1.60 19.68 5.57
CA PHE A 182 -1.00 20.06 4.26
C PHE A 182 -1.46 19.14 3.15
N THR A 183 -1.60 17.84 3.46
CA THR A 183 -2.08 16.84 2.49
C THR A 183 -3.50 17.17 2.01
N ILE A 184 -4.42 17.54 2.91
CA ILE A 184 -5.79 17.93 2.54
C ILE A 184 -5.83 19.26 1.79
N GLU A 185 -5.01 20.26 2.16
CA GLU A 185 -4.95 21.50 1.38
C GLU A 185 -4.38 21.25 -0.04
N ALA A 186 -3.35 20.41 -0.16
CA ALA A 186 -2.83 19.99 -1.47
C ALA A 186 -3.89 19.24 -2.29
N LEU A 187 -4.69 18.39 -1.66
CA LEU A 187 -5.81 17.69 -2.31
C LEU A 187 -6.85 18.68 -2.85
N LYS A 188 -7.28 19.64 -2.04
CA LYS A 188 -8.24 20.69 -2.48
C LYS A 188 -7.69 21.49 -3.67
N GLN A 189 -6.40 21.86 -3.61
CA GLN A 189 -5.74 22.56 -4.71
C GLN A 189 -5.67 21.70 -5.97
N THR A 190 -5.30 20.42 -5.84
CA THR A 190 -5.26 19.44 -6.94
C THR A 190 -6.64 19.28 -7.60
N ILE A 191 -7.70 19.21 -6.80
CA ILE A 191 -9.09 19.12 -7.29
C ILE A 191 -9.47 20.40 -8.04
N THR A 192 -9.10 21.56 -7.52
CA THR A 192 -9.41 22.86 -8.13
C THR A 192 -8.72 23.03 -9.49
N ASP A 193 -7.43 22.72 -9.55
CA ASP A 193 -6.61 23.03 -10.73
C ASP A 193 -6.75 21.98 -11.85
N HIS A 194 -6.99 20.72 -11.49
CA HIS A 194 -6.89 19.61 -12.44
C HIS A 194 -8.17 18.76 -12.57
N ALA A 195 -9.12 18.90 -11.66
CA ALA A 195 -10.39 18.15 -11.65
C ALA A 195 -10.22 16.64 -11.94
N PRO A 196 -9.32 15.91 -11.22
CA PRO A 196 -9.07 14.51 -11.48
C PRO A 196 -10.34 13.67 -11.25
N ARG A 197 -10.48 12.62 -12.08
CA ARG A 197 -11.61 11.69 -11.99
C ARG A 197 -11.36 10.59 -10.96
N MET A 198 -10.11 10.30 -10.71
CA MET A 198 -9.68 9.39 -9.66
C MET A 198 -8.52 10.00 -8.88
N THR A 199 -8.63 10.05 -7.57
CA THR A 199 -7.57 10.52 -6.68
C THR A 199 -7.28 9.50 -5.60
N PHE A 200 -6.01 9.13 -5.46
CA PHE A 200 -5.51 8.31 -4.37
C PHE A 200 -4.81 9.19 -3.34
N VAL A 201 -5.22 9.08 -2.08
CA VAL A 201 -4.76 9.95 -0.98
C VAL A 201 -4.30 9.09 0.18
N ASN A 202 -3.13 9.38 0.72
CA ASN A 202 -2.65 8.81 1.99
C ASN A 202 -2.59 9.92 3.05
N LEU A 203 -3.21 9.67 4.21
CA LEU A 203 -3.19 10.51 5.41
C LEU A 203 -2.35 9.81 6.48
N GLY A 204 -1.19 10.37 6.83
CA GLY A 204 -0.14 9.68 7.59
C GLY A 204 -0.06 10.03 9.07
N ASP A 205 -0.82 11.02 9.57
CA ASP A 205 -0.67 11.49 10.95
C ASP A 205 -0.98 10.41 11.98
N MET A 206 -2.04 9.63 11.76
CA MET A 206 -2.43 8.57 12.71
C MET A 206 -1.31 7.54 12.89
N ASP A 207 -0.67 7.10 11.82
CA ASP A 207 0.43 6.16 11.88
C ASP A 207 1.65 6.77 12.59
N ARG A 208 2.10 7.94 12.13
CA ARG A 208 3.32 8.59 12.65
C ARG A 208 3.21 8.97 14.13
N PHE A 209 2.11 9.55 14.54
CA PHE A 209 1.88 9.85 15.95
C PHE A 209 1.60 8.59 16.77
N GLY A 210 1.01 7.55 16.15
CA GLY A 210 0.87 6.24 16.77
C GLY A 210 2.21 5.60 17.11
N HIS A 211 3.16 5.59 16.17
CA HIS A 211 4.52 5.09 16.40
C HIS A 211 5.22 5.79 17.57
N MET A 212 5.11 7.11 17.66
CA MET A 212 5.78 7.93 18.66
C MET A 212 5.04 8.08 19.98
N ASP A 213 3.88 7.45 20.13
CA ASP A 213 3.04 7.63 21.31
C ASP A 213 3.58 6.86 22.52
N LEU A 214 4.46 7.51 23.28
CA LEU A 214 5.04 6.96 24.51
C LEU A 214 4.03 6.75 25.63
N SER A 215 2.81 7.28 25.53
CA SER A 215 1.71 6.97 26.46
C SER A 215 1.12 5.56 26.22
N GLY A 216 1.47 4.96 25.08
CA GLY A 216 1.23 3.57 24.74
C GLY A 216 -0.25 3.16 24.70
N THR A 217 -0.50 1.87 24.89
CA THR A 217 -1.84 1.27 24.78
C THR A 217 -2.85 1.87 25.78
N SER A 218 -2.40 2.32 26.94
CA SER A 218 -3.28 2.78 28.03
C SER A 218 -3.92 4.13 27.77
N LEU A 219 -3.16 5.09 27.27
CA LEU A 219 -3.60 6.49 27.12
C LEU A 219 -3.73 6.91 25.67
N ARG A 220 -2.80 6.50 24.80
CA ARG A 220 -2.79 6.84 23.37
C ARG A 220 -3.01 8.33 23.09
N LEU A 221 -2.36 9.22 23.85
CA LEU A 221 -2.64 10.66 23.83
C LEU A 221 -2.34 11.30 22.47
N ALA A 222 -1.13 11.08 21.94
CA ALA A 222 -0.74 11.62 20.63
C ALA A 222 -1.57 10.99 19.52
N ARG A 223 -1.82 9.68 19.60
CA ARG A 223 -2.65 8.95 18.66
C ARG A 223 -4.08 9.46 18.61
N ASN A 224 -4.73 9.61 19.77
CA ASN A 224 -6.12 10.13 19.84
C ASN A 224 -6.23 11.53 19.25
N GLN A 225 -5.22 12.40 19.50
CA GLN A 225 -5.18 13.74 18.90
C GLN A 225 -5.03 13.66 17.38
N ALA A 226 -4.19 12.76 16.86
CA ALA A 226 -4.02 12.57 15.42
C ALA A 226 -5.33 12.08 14.76
N VAL A 227 -6.02 11.10 15.36
CA VAL A 227 -7.32 10.63 14.86
C VAL A 227 -8.32 11.77 14.76
N ALA A 228 -8.47 12.58 15.82
CA ALA A 228 -9.39 13.71 15.84
C ALA A 228 -9.02 14.79 14.81
N ASN A 229 -7.72 15.07 14.64
CA ASN A 229 -7.24 16.06 13.66
C ASN A 229 -7.51 15.60 12.22
N SER A 230 -7.17 14.36 11.90
CA SER A 230 -7.41 13.79 10.56
C SER A 230 -8.92 13.74 10.24
N ASP A 231 -9.76 13.34 11.20
CA ASP A 231 -11.21 13.36 11.04
C ASP A 231 -11.74 14.76 10.75
N HIS A 232 -11.24 15.78 11.49
CA HIS A 232 -11.61 17.18 11.25
C HIS A 232 -11.16 17.65 9.86
N LYS A 233 -9.99 17.25 9.38
CA LYS A 233 -9.53 17.59 8.02
C LYS A 233 -10.38 16.92 6.93
N LEU A 234 -10.91 15.73 7.19
CA LEU A 234 -11.87 15.09 6.28
C LEU A 234 -13.22 15.79 6.29
N TRP A 235 -13.67 16.35 7.43
CA TRP A 235 -14.81 17.25 7.46
C TRP A 235 -14.58 18.51 6.60
N ASP A 236 -13.39 19.15 6.72
CA ASP A 236 -13.02 20.28 5.87
C ASP A 236 -13.07 19.93 4.37
N LEU A 237 -12.58 18.73 4.00
CA LEU A 237 -12.66 18.23 2.63
C LEU A 237 -14.12 18.08 2.16
N GLU A 238 -14.99 17.51 2.98
CA GLU A 238 -16.42 17.40 2.64
C GLU A 238 -17.06 18.77 2.41
N GLN A 239 -16.80 19.74 3.29
CA GLN A 239 -17.33 21.10 3.11
C GLN A 239 -16.84 21.74 1.80
N PHE A 240 -15.57 21.54 1.46
CA PHE A 240 -15.01 21.98 0.18
C PHE A 240 -15.70 21.30 -1.02
N LEU A 241 -15.87 19.98 -1.00
CA LEU A 241 -16.54 19.24 -2.07
C LEU A 241 -18.01 19.66 -2.23
N ARG A 242 -18.71 19.93 -1.13
CA ARG A 242 -20.09 20.44 -1.15
C ARG A 242 -20.18 21.86 -1.71
N SER A 243 -19.33 22.76 -1.26
CA SER A 243 -19.32 24.16 -1.72
C SER A 243 -18.97 24.31 -3.20
N THR A 244 -18.25 23.34 -3.76
CA THR A 244 -17.87 23.31 -5.18
C THR A 244 -18.78 22.44 -6.06
N GLY A 245 -19.88 21.89 -5.49
CA GLY A 245 -20.82 21.02 -6.20
C GLY A 245 -20.23 19.66 -6.62
N ARG A 246 -19.12 19.24 -5.98
CA ARG A 246 -18.46 17.98 -6.30
C ARG A 246 -18.87 16.82 -5.40
N TRP A 247 -19.48 17.10 -4.27
CA TRP A 247 -19.91 16.04 -3.33
C TRP A 247 -20.87 15.05 -3.99
N GLU A 248 -21.85 15.57 -4.75
CA GLU A 248 -22.87 14.76 -5.44
C GLU A 248 -22.31 13.93 -6.59
N ARG A 249 -21.06 14.18 -6.98
CA ARG A 249 -20.31 13.43 -7.96
C ARG A 249 -19.33 12.42 -7.31
N SER A 250 -19.13 12.53 -6.00
CA SER A 250 -18.08 11.81 -5.28
C SER A 250 -18.52 10.43 -4.83
N VAL A 251 -17.70 9.45 -5.17
CA VAL A 251 -17.57 8.17 -4.46
C VAL A 251 -16.31 8.24 -3.62
N VAL A 252 -16.42 7.99 -2.33
CA VAL A 252 -15.32 8.03 -1.38
C VAL A 252 -15.13 6.62 -0.81
N ILE A 253 -14.02 5.97 -1.14
CA ILE A 253 -13.60 4.69 -0.57
C ILE A 253 -12.61 5.01 0.54
N VAL A 254 -12.96 4.67 1.77
CA VAL A 254 -12.13 4.92 2.95
C VAL A 254 -11.71 3.61 3.57
N LEU A 255 -10.42 3.47 3.84
CA LEU A 255 -9.85 2.33 4.52
C LEU A 255 -8.54 2.70 5.21
N ALA A 256 -8.06 1.82 6.11
CA ALA A 256 -6.66 1.86 6.52
C ALA A 256 -5.84 0.83 5.73
N ASP A 257 -4.54 0.99 5.76
CA ASP A 257 -3.59 0.03 5.19
C ASP A 257 -3.20 -1.06 6.19
N HIS A 258 -3.19 -0.75 7.48
CA HIS A 258 -3.01 -1.64 8.63
C HIS A 258 -3.58 -0.97 9.89
N GLY A 259 -3.62 -1.74 10.97
CA GLY A 259 -3.88 -1.22 12.32
C GLY A 259 -2.58 -0.78 13.02
N MET A 260 -2.64 -0.65 14.34
CA MET A 260 -1.51 -0.26 15.19
C MET A 260 -1.54 -1.07 16.48
N ASP A 261 -0.37 -1.49 16.95
CA ASP A 261 -0.13 -2.09 18.26
C ASP A 261 0.95 -1.30 19.01
N TRP A 262 1.04 -1.46 20.32
CA TRP A 262 2.05 -0.82 21.15
C TRP A 262 2.76 -1.85 22.01
N SER A 263 4.08 -1.94 21.85
CA SER A 263 4.90 -2.82 22.66
C SER A 263 5.05 -2.27 24.07
N GLU A 264 5.05 -3.18 25.03
CA GLU A 264 5.45 -2.85 26.40
C GLU A 264 6.98 -2.57 26.48
N PRO A 265 7.46 -1.72 27.39
CA PRO A 265 8.83 -1.21 27.35
C PRO A 265 9.95 -2.24 27.31
N LEU A 266 9.75 -3.43 27.84
CA LEU A 266 10.77 -4.50 27.91
C LEU A 266 10.41 -5.74 27.06
N ARG A 267 9.34 -5.67 26.28
CA ARG A 267 8.94 -6.77 25.41
C ARG A 267 9.56 -6.62 24.03
N LEU A 268 10.88 -6.83 23.99
CA LEU A 268 11.72 -6.68 22.81
C LEU A 268 12.26 -8.03 22.36
N ILE A 269 12.31 -8.24 21.05
CA ILE A 269 12.87 -9.44 20.44
C ILE A 269 14.10 -9.01 19.63
N SER A 270 15.26 -9.61 19.92
CA SER A 270 16.46 -9.47 19.10
C SER A 270 16.77 -10.80 18.42
N ALA A 271 16.30 -10.95 17.19
CA ALA A 271 16.61 -12.12 16.37
C ALA A 271 18.07 -12.12 15.93
N ALA A 272 18.65 -10.95 15.59
CA ALA A 272 20.04 -10.80 15.25
C ALA A 272 20.97 -11.31 16.38
N GLY A 273 20.67 -10.92 17.62
CA GLY A 273 21.45 -11.36 18.78
C GLY A 273 21.42 -12.88 18.96
N ALA A 274 20.27 -13.50 18.76
CA ALA A 274 20.13 -14.96 18.84
C ALA A 274 20.85 -15.69 17.71
N ILE A 275 20.79 -15.17 16.47
CA ILE A 275 21.50 -15.71 15.31
C ILE A 275 23.02 -15.61 15.52
N GLU A 276 23.53 -14.48 15.98
CA GLU A 276 24.96 -14.30 16.27
C GLU A 276 25.49 -15.20 17.39
N ALA A 277 24.65 -15.54 18.37
CA ALA A 277 25.00 -16.44 19.46
C ALA A 277 25.09 -17.94 19.00
N ASP A 278 24.45 -18.29 17.88
CA ASP A 278 24.41 -19.66 17.39
C ASP A 278 25.48 -19.94 16.33
N ALA A 279 26.47 -20.79 16.68
CA ALA A 279 27.62 -21.06 15.81
C ALA A 279 27.25 -21.72 14.47
N ALA A 280 26.09 -22.37 14.36
CA ALA A 280 25.66 -23.05 13.13
C ALA A 280 25.08 -22.10 12.09
N ILE A 281 24.57 -20.95 12.51
CA ILE A 281 23.89 -19.99 11.61
C ILE A 281 24.42 -18.56 11.70
N ARG A 282 25.44 -18.31 12.50
CA ARG A 282 26.12 -17.01 12.63
C ARG A 282 26.54 -16.48 11.27
N GLY A 283 26.17 -15.21 10.97
CA GLY A 283 26.53 -14.55 9.72
C GLY A 283 25.86 -15.14 8.46
N ARG A 284 24.86 -16.02 8.62
CA ARG A 284 24.19 -16.69 7.49
C ARG A 284 22.87 -16.08 7.08
N PHE A 285 22.39 -15.08 7.80
CA PHE A 285 21.11 -14.43 7.52
C PHE A 285 21.22 -12.92 7.54
N GLY A 286 20.62 -12.29 6.52
CA GLY A 286 20.26 -10.88 6.53
C GLY A 286 18.86 -10.73 7.11
N ILE A 287 18.63 -9.64 7.84
CA ILE A 287 17.35 -9.33 8.47
C ILE A 287 16.86 -8.00 7.91
N ALA A 288 15.61 -7.95 7.46
CA ALA A 288 14.89 -6.71 7.25
C ALA A 288 13.90 -6.55 8.41
N GLN A 289 14.11 -5.49 9.22
CA GLN A 289 13.35 -5.26 10.44
C GLN A 289 12.08 -4.46 10.14
N ASN A 290 10.93 -5.03 10.52
CA ASN A 290 9.62 -4.47 10.23
C ASN A 290 8.72 -4.33 11.48
N GLY A 291 9.28 -4.12 12.64
CA GLY A 291 8.52 -3.86 13.88
C GLY A 291 7.74 -5.08 14.40
N GLY A 292 6.52 -5.30 13.92
CA GLY A 292 5.69 -6.47 14.30
C GLY A 292 6.08 -7.76 13.59
N ALA A 293 6.84 -7.67 12.50
CA ALA A 293 7.34 -8.80 11.74
C ALA A 293 8.76 -8.55 11.24
N ASP A 294 9.60 -9.58 11.22
CA ASP A 294 10.91 -9.58 10.59
C ASP A 294 10.98 -10.59 9.45
N THR A 295 11.72 -10.26 8.40
CA THR A 295 12.04 -11.17 7.29
C THR A 295 13.51 -11.54 7.31
N PHE A 296 13.80 -12.81 7.01
CA PHE A 296 15.16 -13.36 7.03
C PHE A 296 15.55 -13.85 5.64
N ALA A 297 16.67 -13.36 5.12
CA ALA A 297 17.23 -13.77 3.85
C ALA A 297 18.50 -14.61 4.06
N TYR A 298 18.58 -15.79 3.47
CA TYR A 298 19.74 -16.66 3.58
C TYR A 298 20.91 -16.15 2.74
N LEU A 299 22.11 -16.09 3.35
CA LEU A 299 23.35 -15.57 2.75
C LEU A 299 24.44 -16.62 2.56
N GLY A 300 24.22 -17.84 3.07
CA GLY A 300 25.23 -18.90 3.06
C GLY A 300 25.28 -19.70 1.75
N PRO A 301 26.13 -20.76 1.72
CA PRO A 301 26.24 -21.67 0.57
C PRO A 301 24.91 -22.42 0.32
N ALA A 302 24.52 -22.59 -0.96
CA ALA A 302 23.26 -23.20 -1.33
C ALA A 302 23.02 -24.61 -0.74
N HIS A 303 24.09 -25.44 -0.63
CA HIS A 303 23.99 -26.81 -0.10
C HIS A 303 23.72 -26.85 1.43
N GLU A 304 23.92 -25.75 2.14
CA GLU A 304 23.67 -25.67 3.60
C GLU A 304 22.34 -24.96 3.92
N ARG A 305 21.65 -24.44 2.91
CA ARG A 305 20.46 -23.61 3.08
C ARG A 305 19.39 -24.28 3.94
N ASP A 306 18.99 -25.50 3.61
CA ASP A 306 17.90 -26.20 4.31
C ASP A 306 18.23 -26.52 5.78
N ALA A 307 19.49 -26.88 6.04
CA ALA A 307 19.98 -27.11 7.41
C ALA A 307 19.98 -25.80 8.22
N SER A 308 20.45 -24.72 7.60
CA SER A 308 20.49 -23.39 8.22
C SER A 308 19.07 -22.86 8.49
N LEU A 309 18.11 -23.02 7.56
CA LEU A 309 16.72 -22.61 7.76
C LEU A 309 16.03 -23.43 8.87
N ARG A 310 16.27 -24.74 8.96
CA ARG A 310 15.76 -25.52 10.09
C ARG A 310 16.30 -24.97 11.41
N ARG A 311 17.61 -24.70 11.47
CA ARG A 311 18.23 -24.15 12.69
C ARG A 311 17.71 -22.74 13.01
N LEU A 312 17.52 -21.89 12.01
CA LEU A 312 16.91 -20.57 12.21
C LEU A 312 15.52 -20.67 12.82
N ARG A 313 14.68 -21.58 12.31
CA ARG A 313 13.32 -21.80 12.87
C ARG A 313 13.38 -22.23 14.34
N GLU A 314 14.32 -23.09 14.72
CA GLU A 314 14.50 -23.50 16.11
C GLU A 314 14.94 -22.31 16.99
N VAL A 315 15.96 -21.54 16.53
CA VAL A 315 16.52 -20.44 17.29
C VAL A 315 15.53 -19.29 17.44
N VAL A 316 14.94 -18.83 16.33
CA VAL A 316 14.00 -17.69 16.34
C VAL A 316 12.68 -18.09 16.98
N GLY A 317 12.17 -19.30 16.71
CA GLY A 317 10.91 -19.78 17.29
C GLY A 317 10.97 -20.02 18.81
N ALA A 318 12.18 -20.16 19.37
CA ALA A 318 12.37 -20.29 20.83
C ALA A 318 12.45 -18.93 21.53
N LEU A 319 12.51 -17.80 20.82
CA LEU A 319 12.61 -16.48 21.42
C LEU A 319 11.30 -16.08 22.10
N PRO A 320 11.36 -15.59 23.34
CA PRO A 320 10.19 -15.00 23.98
C PRO A 320 9.62 -13.87 23.12
N GLY A 321 8.30 -13.89 22.94
CA GLY A 321 7.60 -12.84 22.17
C GLY A 321 7.39 -13.17 20.69
N VAL A 322 8.08 -14.14 20.11
CA VAL A 322 7.77 -14.64 18.75
C VAL A 322 6.45 -15.40 18.79
N ASN A 323 5.52 -14.99 17.93
CA ASN A 323 4.19 -15.58 17.83
C ASN A 323 4.16 -16.71 16.79
N ARG A 324 4.63 -16.44 15.58
CA ARG A 324 4.54 -17.37 14.47
C ARG A 324 5.70 -17.24 13.50
N LEU A 325 6.03 -18.36 12.87
CA LEU A 325 6.99 -18.44 11.77
C LEU A 325 6.26 -18.90 10.51
N TYR A 326 6.45 -18.17 9.43
CA TYR A 326 5.84 -18.46 8.12
C TYR A 326 6.88 -18.75 7.05
N ASP A 327 6.57 -19.63 6.14
CA ASP A 327 7.20 -19.60 4.84
C ASP A 327 6.66 -18.38 4.06
N PRO A 328 7.52 -17.61 3.36
CA PRO A 328 7.05 -16.47 2.56
C PRO A 328 5.97 -16.84 1.53
N ALA A 329 5.98 -18.07 1.04
CA ALA A 329 4.96 -18.59 0.13
C ALA A 329 3.56 -18.69 0.77
N GLU A 330 3.46 -18.99 2.07
CA GLU A 330 2.18 -19.02 2.79
C GLU A 330 1.50 -17.64 2.81
N LEU A 331 2.29 -16.58 2.72
CA LEU A 331 1.86 -15.19 2.73
C LEU A 331 1.87 -14.54 1.33
N SER A 332 2.16 -15.32 0.28
CA SER A 332 2.30 -14.84 -1.11
C SER A 332 3.25 -13.65 -1.25
N LEU A 333 4.38 -13.66 -0.54
CA LEU A 333 5.36 -12.56 -0.55
C LEU A 333 6.30 -12.61 -1.76
N GLY A 334 6.41 -13.78 -2.42
CA GLY A 334 7.34 -13.97 -3.51
C GLY A 334 8.82 -13.95 -3.06
N ARG A 335 9.73 -13.83 -4.03
CA ARG A 335 11.17 -13.97 -3.78
C ARG A 335 11.79 -12.88 -2.90
N LEU A 336 11.18 -11.70 -2.86
CA LEU A 336 11.67 -10.57 -2.05
C LEU A 336 11.24 -10.65 -0.59
N GLY A 337 10.30 -11.55 -0.25
CA GLY A 337 9.86 -11.79 1.13
C GLY A 337 10.87 -12.54 2.01
N GLY A 338 12.07 -12.84 1.49
CA GLY A 338 13.10 -13.59 2.20
C GLY A 338 12.88 -15.11 2.17
N ASP A 339 13.42 -15.81 3.15
CA ASP A 339 13.39 -17.28 3.29
C ASP A 339 12.59 -17.72 4.53
N LEU A 340 12.33 -16.80 5.46
CA LEU A 340 11.50 -16.99 6.64
C LEU A 340 10.91 -15.65 7.06
N VAL A 341 9.68 -15.66 7.60
CA VAL A 341 9.06 -14.52 8.26
C VAL A 341 8.73 -14.90 9.68
N ALA A 342 9.07 -14.04 10.64
CA ALA A 342 8.65 -14.17 12.02
C ALA A 342 7.74 -13.01 12.41
N THR A 343 6.65 -13.30 13.13
CA THR A 343 5.76 -12.29 13.70
C THR A 343 5.82 -12.32 15.21
N CYS A 344 5.53 -11.19 15.86
CA CYS A 344 5.52 -11.10 17.32
C CYS A 344 4.11 -11.26 17.90
N HIS A 345 4.03 -11.59 19.19
CA HIS A 345 2.80 -11.49 19.98
C HIS A 345 2.38 -10.02 20.17
N PRO A 346 1.06 -9.74 20.36
CA PRO A 346 0.61 -8.42 20.76
C PRO A 346 1.37 -7.87 21.95
N GLY A 347 1.72 -6.60 21.91
CA GLY A 347 2.51 -5.93 22.94
C GLY A 347 4.02 -6.24 22.91
N TRP A 348 4.51 -6.92 21.87
CA TRP A 348 5.94 -7.15 21.59
C TRP A 348 6.37 -6.43 20.31
N ARG A 349 7.69 -6.27 20.12
CA ARG A 349 8.27 -5.82 18.84
C ARG A 349 9.64 -6.42 18.60
N PHE A 350 10.01 -6.56 17.34
CA PHE A 350 11.39 -6.80 16.93
C PHE A 350 12.21 -5.51 17.10
N SER A 351 13.45 -5.67 17.55
CA SER A 351 14.41 -4.59 17.73
C SER A 351 15.82 -5.15 17.50
N ASP A 352 16.30 -5.00 16.26
CA ASP A 352 17.56 -5.53 15.79
C ASP A 352 18.48 -4.39 15.27
N PRO A 353 19.77 -4.48 15.33
CA PRO A 353 20.59 -5.59 15.83
C PRO A 353 20.68 -5.67 17.35
N THR A 354 20.17 -4.70 18.09
CA THR A 354 20.15 -4.71 19.56
C THR A 354 18.76 -4.41 20.10
N PRO A 355 18.44 -4.79 21.35
CA PRO A 355 17.15 -4.48 21.96
C PRO A 355 16.78 -2.99 22.03
N PHE A 356 17.73 -2.09 21.78
CA PHE A 356 17.49 -0.64 21.83
C PHE A 356 17.48 0.03 20.46
N SER A 357 17.59 -0.73 19.37
CA SER A 357 17.65 -0.18 18.00
C SER A 357 16.31 0.39 17.54
N ASN A 358 15.19 -0.13 18.06
CA ASN A 358 13.86 0.40 17.81
C ASN A 358 13.26 0.98 19.11
N PRO A 359 13.43 2.28 19.40
CA PRO A 359 13.01 2.88 20.68
C PRO A 359 11.52 3.25 20.74
N ILE A 360 10.82 3.26 19.61
CA ILE A 360 9.42 3.69 19.53
C ILE A 360 8.46 2.52 19.83
N PRO A 361 7.41 2.74 20.67
CA PRO A 361 6.54 1.65 21.10
C PRO A 361 5.50 1.21 20.05
N GLY A 362 5.04 2.12 19.22
CA GLY A 362 4.04 1.83 18.19
C GLY A 362 4.65 0.97 17.07
N ASN A 363 3.97 -0.10 16.72
CA ASN A 363 4.39 -0.99 15.63
C ASN A 363 3.18 -1.66 14.96
N HIS A 364 3.45 -2.25 13.81
CA HIS A 364 2.51 -3.03 13.01
C HIS A 364 3.29 -4.07 12.20
N GLY A 365 2.62 -4.85 11.35
CA GLY A 365 3.24 -5.89 10.54
C GLY A 365 2.80 -7.31 10.92
N HIS A 366 2.22 -7.49 12.12
CA HIS A 366 1.79 -8.78 12.66
C HIS A 366 0.26 -8.91 12.72
N GLU A 367 -0.22 -10.08 13.09
CA GLU A 367 -1.62 -10.49 12.92
C GLU A 367 -2.64 -9.57 13.60
N VAL A 368 -2.31 -9.00 14.78
CA VAL A 368 -3.23 -8.13 15.51
C VAL A 368 -3.48 -6.80 14.78
N THR A 369 -2.60 -6.43 13.85
CA THR A 369 -2.71 -5.20 13.06
C THR A 369 -3.32 -5.41 11.67
N LEU A 370 -3.81 -6.63 11.36
CA LEU A 370 -4.49 -6.93 10.09
C LEU A 370 -5.87 -6.27 9.97
N GLY A 371 -6.64 -6.22 11.05
CA GLY A 371 -7.99 -5.63 11.03
C GLY A 371 -7.96 -4.14 10.76
N ILE A 372 -8.76 -3.68 9.80
CA ILE A 372 -8.84 -2.28 9.36
C ILE A 372 -10.30 -1.81 9.23
N PRO A 373 -10.61 -0.51 9.33
CA PRO A 373 -11.86 0.03 8.84
C PRO A 373 -11.88 -0.02 7.30
N PHE A 374 -13.06 -0.31 6.72
CA PHE A 374 -13.31 -0.22 5.28
C PHE A 374 -14.76 0.17 5.05
N PHE A 375 -15.00 1.25 4.33
CA PHE A 375 -16.35 1.66 3.92
C PHE A 375 -16.34 2.48 2.63
N VAL A 376 -17.50 2.57 2.01
CA VAL A 376 -17.74 3.40 0.82
C VAL A 376 -18.83 4.41 1.15
N GLY A 377 -18.52 5.69 0.94
CA GLY A 377 -19.41 6.81 1.14
C GLY A 377 -19.40 7.78 -0.05
N GLY A 378 -19.73 9.03 0.22
CA GLY A 378 -19.78 10.09 -0.80
C GLY A 378 -21.21 10.46 -1.20
N GLY A 379 -21.36 11.50 -2.04
CA GLY A 379 -22.67 12.04 -2.44
C GLY A 379 -23.28 11.38 -3.68
N HIS A 380 -22.47 10.64 -4.47
CA HIS A 380 -22.92 10.11 -5.74
C HIS A 380 -24.07 9.11 -5.61
N ARG A 381 -25.05 9.17 -6.54
CA ARG A 381 -26.26 8.34 -6.53
C ARG A 381 -26.04 6.84 -6.60
N ILE A 382 -24.89 6.40 -7.12
CA ILE A 382 -24.58 4.95 -7.19
C ILE A 382 -24.16 4.38 -5.84
N VAL A 383 -23.79 5.21 -4.85
CA VAL A 383 -23.40 4.74 -3.52
C VAL A 383 -24.63 4.21 -2.78
N ARG A 384 -24.56 2.96 -2.34
CA ARG A 384 -25.61 2.37 -1.49
C ARG A 384 -25.55 2.98 -0.10
N ARG A 385 -26.71 3.36 0.42
CA ARG A 385 -26.85 4.08 1.70
C ARG A 385 -27.21 3.13 2.84
N GLY A 386 -26.62 3.39 4.02
CA GLY A 386 -26.95 2.70 5.28
C GLY A 386 -26.68 1.19 5.23
N GLY A 387 -25.78 0.73 4.37
CA GLY A 387 -25.48 -0.68 4.19
C GLY A 387 -24.43 -1.20 5.18
N THR A 388 -24.61 -2.45 5.61
CA THR A 388 -23.58 -3.22 6.31
C THR A 388 -23.36 -4.53 5.56
N VAL A 389 -22.10 -4.86 5.32
CA VAL A 389 -21.66 -6.06 4.57
C VAL A 389 -20.68 -6.83 5.44
N ASP A 390 -20.96 -8.11 5.65
CA ASP A 390 -20.16 -9.03 6.46
C ASP A 390 -19.20 -9.90 5.62
N ARG A 391 -19.25 -9.76 4.29
CA ARG A 391 -18.26 -10.40 3.40
C ARG A 391 -16.86 -9.86 3.69
N PRO A 392 -15.85 -10.75 3.80
CA PRO A 392 -14.46 -10.34 3.89
C PRO A 392 -14.07 -9.40 2.73
N VAL A 393 -13.43 -8.28 3.07
CA VAL A 393 -12.85 -7.33 2.12
C VAL A 393 -11.40 -7.05 2.53
N ARG A 394 -10.54 -6.86 1.54
CA ARG A 394 -9.11 -6.60 1.80
C ARG A 394 -8.65 -5.32 1.10
N THR A 395 -7.51 -4.80 1.53
CA THR A 395 -6.81 -3.70 0.83
C THR A 395 -6.66 -4.00 -0.67
N LEU A 396 -6.48 -5.25 -1.03
CA LEU A 396 -6.39 -5.79 -2.39
C LEU A 396 -7.64 -5.52 -3.24
N ASP A 397 -8.80 -5.34 -2.63
CA ASP A 397 -10.10 -5.18 -3.31
C ASP A 397 -10.34 -3.75 -3.83
N VAL A 398 -9.47 -2.80 -3.49
CA VAL A 398 -9.58 -1.39 -3.91
C VAL A 398 -9.41 -1.24 -5.42
N ALA A 399 -8.29 -1.72 -5.99
CA ALA A 399 -8.02 -1.56 -7.41
C ALA A 399 -9.11 -2.20 -8.31
N PRO A 400 -9.57 -3.45 -8.08
CA PRO A 400 -10.65 -4.02 -8.89
C PRO A 400 -11.99 -3.28 -8.69
N THR A 401 -12.26 -2.71 -7.51
CA THR A 401 -13.43 -1.85 -7.28
C THR A 401 -13.36 -0.59 -8.14
N VAL A 402 -12.25 0.12 -8.08
CA VAL A 402 -12.01 1.33 -8.87
C VAL A 402 -12.01 1.00 -10.36
N ALA A 403 -11.33 -0.06 -10.78
CA ALA A 403 -11.33 -0.51 -12.18
C ALA A 403 -12.75 -0.73 -12.68
N ARG A 404 -13.61 -1.44 -11.91
CA ARG A 404 -15.01 -1.67 -12.27
C ARG A 404 -15.82 -0.39 -12.40
N LEU A 405 -15.59 0.61 -11.52
CA LEU A 405 -16.26 1.92 -11.60
C LEU A 405 -15.90 2.69 -12.88
N PHE A 406 -14.68 2.55 -13.36
CA PHE A 406 -14.20 3.15 -14.61
C PHE A 406 -14.37 2.23 -15.84
N GLY A 407 -15.03 1.08 -15.71
CA GLY A 407 -15.30 0.15 -16.80
C GLY A 407 -14.06 -0.60 -17.28
N LEU A 408 -12.97 -0.61 -16.50
CA LEU A 408 -11.74 -1.34 -16.86
C LEU A 408 -11.86 -2.82 -16.51
N ASP A 409 -11.17 -3.66 -17.30
CA ASP A 409 -11.04 -5.08 -16.97
C ASP A 409 -10.26 -5.27 -15.67
N HIS A 410 -10.72 -6.19 -14.83
CA HIS A 410 -10.10 -6.52 -13.54
C HIS A 410 -9.92 -8.05 -13.36
N ALA A 411 -10.16 -8.85 -14.42
CA ALA A 411 -10.08 -10.31 -14.34
C ALA A 411 -8.67 -10.84 -13.98
N GLY A 412 -7.62 -10.05 -14.26
CA GLY A 412 -6.24 -10.40 -13.90
C GLY A 412 -5.81 -9.99 -12.48
N MET A 413 -6.68 -9.37 -11.70
CA MET A 413 -6.40 -8.97 -10.31
C MET A 413 -6.73 -10.12 -9.35
N ASP A 414 -6.03 -10.17 -8.20
CA ASP A 414 -6.26 -11.16 -7.14
C ASP A 414 -7.38 -10.70 -6.18
N GLY A 415 -7.64 -9.39 -6.15
CA GLY A 415 -8.72 -8.79 -5.37
C GLY A 415 -10.09 -8.97 -6.03
N ARG A 416 -11.15 -8.85 -5.21
CA ARG A 416 -12.55 -8.89 -5.63
C ARG A 416 -13.20 -7.52 -5.45
N PRO A 417 -13.85 -6.94 -6.48
CA PRO A 417 -14.49 -5.63 -6.34
C PRO A 417 -15.60 -5.63 -5.27
N ALA A 418 -15.66 -4.57 -4.48
CA ALA A 418 -16.62 -4.35 -3.38
C ALA A 418 -17.95 -3.80 -3.92
N LEU A 419 -18.60 -4.55 -4.82
CA LEU A 419 -19.80 -4.09 -5.55
C LEU A 419 -21.04 -3.98 -4.68
N GLU A 420 -21.06 -4.61 -3.52
CA GLU A 420 -22.13 -4.53 -2.53
C GLU A 420 -22.39 -3.10 -2.05
N ALA A 421 -21.39 -2.22 -2.20
CA ALA A 421 -21.47 -0.80 -1.84
C ALA A 421 -22.16 0.07 -2.90
N PHE A 422 -22.58 -0.50 -4.05
CA PHE A 422 -23.05 0.27 -5.18
C PHE A 422 -24.38 -0.25 -5.74
N HIS A 423 -25.12 0.64 -6.38
CA HIS A 423 -26.25 0.35 -7.28
C HIS A 423 -25.72 0.37 -8.72
N LEU A 424 -25.24 -0.78 -9.20
CA LEU A 424 -24.66 -0.98 -10.55
C LEU A 424 -25.52 -1.89 -11.39
#